data_61377aadf15259852fa16eefafb3b9f6
#
_entry.id   61377aadf15259852fa16eefafb3b9f6
#
_cell.length_a   1.000
_cell.length_b   1.000
_cell.length_c   1.000
_cell.angle_alpha   90.00
_cell.angle_beta   90.00
_cell.angle_gamma   90.00
#
_symmetry.space_group_name_H-M   'P 1'
#
loop_
_entity.id
_entity.type
_entity.pdbx_description
1 polymer ?
#
loop_
_entity_poly.entity_id
_entity_poly.type
_entity_poly.pdbx_seq_one_letter_code
_entity_poly.pdbx_strand_id
1 'polypeptide(L)'
;YANGGYYWKLTDRPVYTADIDGGSKYDLHYESYNFGLGGRYKINKRSSIQLDLMNDNYMQNYKYTVADDKNKIAIGDYAKTKEQHFYDAELKGIFNFAKNNMTVLGVDYRSESLDRPSARVDKSVYTASAYAQHEIKLWNCLTGIAGVRYDYHELAGGRFTPKVAVMYSVGAFNIRGTYSTGYRAPGLDELYYYMNKGKTITQGN
;
A
#
# COMPACT_ATOMS: atom_id res chain seq x y z
N TYR A 1 -3.10 18.38 -8.79
CA TYR A 1 -4.20 17.98 -7.92
C TYR A 1 -3.74 17.85 -6.48
N ALA A 2 -4.68 18.01 -5.56
CA ALA A 2 -4.51 17.64 -4.17
C ALA A 2 -5.79 16.93 -3.72
N ASN A 3 -5.68 15.93 -2.91
CA ASN A 3 -6.80 15.23 -2.30
C ASN A 3 -6.47 14.88 -0.85
N GLY A 4 -7.51 14.60 -0.07
CA GLY A 4 -7.34 14.14 1.30
C GLY A 4 -8.62 13.51 1.79
N GLY A 5 -8.49 12.64 2.76
CA GLY A 5 -9.60 11.93 3.38
C GLY A 5 -9.35 11.73 4.87
N TYR A 6 -10.43 11.66 5.61
CA TYR A 6 -10.45 11.30 7.01
C TYR A 6 -11.54 10.26 7.24
N TYR A 7 -11.22 9.23 7.98
CA TYR A 7 -12.13 8.17 8.37
C TYR A 7 -12.07 7.99 9.90
N TRP A 8 -13.23 7.85 10.50
CA TRP A 8 -13.39 7.58 11.92
C TRP A 8 -14.45 6.52 12.13
N LYS A 9 -14.20 5.59 13.04
CA LYS A 9 -15.17 4.55 13.42
C LYS A 9 -14.95 4.12 14.86
N LEU A 10 -16.04 4.02 15.61
CA LEU A 10 -16.11 3.33 16.90
C LEU A 10 -16.89 2.02 16.70
N THR A 11 -16.35 0.92 17.19
CA THR A 11 -17.01 -0.39 17.14
C THR A 11 -17.13 -0.95 18.54
N ASP A 12 -18.35 -1.06 19.00
CA ASP A 12 -18.65 -1.73 20.26
C ASP A 12 -18.26 -3.22 20.17
N ARG A 13 -17.71 -3.74 21.25
CA ARG A 13 -17.39 -5.17 21.37
C ARG A 13 -18.35 -5.82 22.34
N PRO A 14 -19.49 -6.34 21.89
CA PRO A 14 -20.39 -7.10 22.75
C PRO A 14 -19.68 -8.37 23.24
N VAL A 15 -19.81 -8.67 24.51
CA VAL A 15 -19.26 -9.89 25.10
C VAL A 15 -20.27 -11.01 24.98
N TYR A 16 -19.83 -12.07 24.31
CA TYR A 16 -20.62 -13.29 24.14
C TYR A 16 -20.07 -14.48 24.94
N THR A 17 -19.19 -14.27 25.91
CA THR A 17 -18.66 -15.36 26.73
C THR A 17 -19.23 -15.29 28.15
N ALA A 18 -19.87 -16.38 28.55
CA ALA A 18 -20.49 -16.55 29.89
C ALA A 18 -19.50 -16.48 31.05
N ASP A 19 -18.22 -16.42 30.81
CA ASP A 19 -17.18 -16.54 31.85
C ASP A 19 -16.51 -15.20 32.20
N ILE A 20 -16.98 -14.08 31.67
CA ILE A 20 -16.42 -12.77 31.99
C ILE A 20 -17.53 -11.92 32.64
N ASP A 21 -17.51 -11.85 33.94
CA ASP A 21 -18.23 -10.82 34.67
C ASP A 21 -17.76 -9.45 34.16
N GLY A 22 -18.61 -8.78 33.39
CA GLY A 22 -18.42 -7.40 33.03
C GLY A 22 -18.06 -7.06 31.60
N GLY A 23 -18.15 -7.95 30.64
CA GLY A 23 -18.08 -7.56 29.25
C GLY A 23 -16.68 -7.22 28.70
N SER A 24 -16.61 -6.83 27.42
CA SER A 24 -15.39 -6.26 26.91
C SER A 24 -15.11 -4.94 27.63
N LYS A 25 -13.91 -4.83 28.22
CA LYS A 25 -13.51 -3.63 28.94
C LYS A 25 -13.19 -2.44 28.06
N TYR A 26 -13.31 -2.61 26.73
CA TYR A 26 -12.97 -1.59 25.74
C TYR A 26 -13.69 -1.81 24.41
N ASP A 27 -13.95 -0.73 23.72
CA ASP A 27 -14.38 -0.67 22.33
C ASP A 27 -13.18 -0.47 21.41
N LEU A 28 -13.35 -0.77 20.12
CA LEU A 28 -12.34 -0.50 19.12
C LEU A 28 -12.61 0.85 18.44
N HIS A 29 -11.65 1.73 18.55
CA HIS A 29 -11.65 3.01 17.88
C HIS A 29 -10.64 3.01 16.72
N TYR A 30 -11.10 3.36 15.53
CA TYR A 30 -10.31 3.42 14.31
C TYR A 30 -10.30 4.84 13.79
N GLU A 31 -9.11 5.30 13.42
CA GLU A 31 -8.90 6.54 12.70
C GLU A 31 -7.98 6.30 11.52
N SER A 32 -8.26 6.95 10.42
CA SER A 32 -7.37 6.98 9.25
C SER A 32 -7.48 8.34 8.59
N TYR A 33 -6.35 8.88 8.19
CA TYR A 33 -6.28 10.06 7.34
C TYR A 33 -5.30 9.82 6.20
N ASN A 34 -5.65 10.34 5.04
CA ASN A 34 -4.77 10.30 3.88
C ASN A 34 -4.66 11.68 3.24
N PHE A 35 -3.53 11.89 2.60
CA PHE A 35 -3.28 13.10 1.84
C PHE A 35 -2.49 12.73 0.58
N GLY A 36 -2.90 13.27 -0.56
CA GLY A 36 -2.22 13.10 -1.83
C GLY A 36 -2.00 14.44 -2.53
N LEU A 37 -0.81 14.61 -3.06
CA LEU A 37 -0.44 15.76 -3.89
C LEU A 37 0.20 15.25 -5.17
N GLY A 38 -0.25 15.75 -6.31
CA GLY A 38 0.36 15.38 -7.58
C GLY A 38 0.38 16.51 -8.58
N GLY A 39 1.40 16.50 -9.41
CA GLY A 39 1.61 17.49 -10.45
C GLY A 39 2.15 16.88 -11.72
N ARG A 40 1.71 17.43 -12.85
CA ARG A 40 2.23 17.06 -14.17
C ARG A 40 2.76 18.29 -14.88
N TYR A 41 4.04 18.23 -15.26
CA TYR A 41 4.67 19.25 -16.07
C TYR A 41 4.82 18.73 -17.51
N LYS A 42 4.28 19.48 -18.48
CA LYS A 42 4.43 19.20 -19.91
C LYS A 42 5.72 19.84 -20.40
N ILE A 43 6.73 19.00 -20.70
CA ILE A 43 8.01 19.46 -21.30
C ILE A 43 7.75 19.98 -22.71
N ASN A 44 6.91 19.25 -23.46
CA ASN A 44 6.48 19.60 -24.80
C ASN A 44 5.16 18.89 -25.14
N LYS A 45 4.69 18.99 -26.40
CA LYS A 45 3.44 18.34 -26.86
C LYS A 45 3.45 16.81 -26.77
N ARG A 46 4.64 16.18 -26.61
CA ARG A 46 4.84 14.73 -26.65
C ARG A 46 5.44 14.16 -25.38
N SER A 47 5.87 15.00 -24.46
CA SER A 47 6.60 14.54 -23.27
C SER A 47 6.12 15.28 -22.03
N SER A 48 5.98 14.55 -20.94
CA SER A 48 5.62 15.10 -19.63
C SER A 48 6.32 14.35 -18.52
N ILE A 49 6.54 15.04 -17.41
CA ILE A 49 6.97 14.48 -16.11
C ILE A 49 5.83 14.66 -15.15
N GLN A 50 5.61 13.66 -14.32
CA GLN A 50 4.60 13.65 -13.28
C GLN A 50 5.25 13.27 -11.94
N LEU A 51 4.93 14.01 -10.91
CA LEU A 51 5.27 13.70 -9.51
C LEU A 51 3.96 13.45 -8.77
N ASP A 52 3.88 12.34 -8.07
CA ASP A 52 2.79 11.96 -7.20
C ASP A 52 3.36 11.65 -5.81
N LEU A 53 2.77 12.27 -4.78
CA LEU A 53 3.12 12.08 -3.39
C LEU A 53 1.86 11.65 -2.63
N MET A 54 1.96 10.63 -1.81
CA MET A 54 0.86 10.14 -0.99
C MET A 54 1.34 9.84 0.43
N ASN A 55 0.51 10.19 1.37
CA ASN A 55 0.61 9.78 2.77
C ASN A 55 -0.69 9.08 3.16
N ASP A 56 -0.59 7.99 3.88
CA ASP A 56 -1.71 7.31 4.51
C ASP A 56 -1.31 6.97 5.95
N ASN A 57 -2.19 7.28 6.88
CA ASN A 57 -2.03 6.95 8.28
C ASN A 57 -3.26 6.18 8.76
N TYR A 58 -3.03 5.11 9.49
CA TYR A 58 -4.06 4.30 10.12
C TYR A 58 -3.74 4.07 11.58
N MET A 59 -4.69 4.40 12.46
CA MET A 59 -4.60 4.20 13.90
C MET A 59 -5.73 3.32 14.39
N GLN A 60 -5.40 2.43 15.31
CA GLN A 60 -6.36 1.65 16.06
C GLN A 60 -6.07 1.81 17.56
N ASN A 61 -7.09 2.18 18.29
CA ASN A 61 -7.00 2.39 19.72
C ASN A 61 -8.07 1.54 20.44
N TYR A 62 -7.80 1.15 21.69
CA TYR A 62 -8.83 0.78 22.64
C TYR A 62 -9.40 2.04 23.27
N LYS A 63 -10.73 2.12 23.38
CA LYS A 63 -11.43 3.09 24.20
C LYS A 63 -12.02 2.34 25.38
N TYR A 64 -11.50 2.59 26.58
CA TYR A 64 -11.95 1.83 27.77
C TYR A 64 -13.36 2.22 28.20
N THR A 65 -14.19 1.20 28.45
CA THR A 65 -15.59 1.33 28.89
C THR A 65 -15.74 1.03 30.37
N VAL A 66 -14.70 0.45 31.01
CA VAL A 66 -14.64 0.12 32.44
C VAL A 66 -13.30 0.64 32.99
N ALA A 67 -13.35 1.23 34.16
CA ALA A 67 -12.14 1.67 34.88
C ALA A 67 -11.32 0.46 35.36
N ASP A 68 -10.00 0.62 35.38
CA ASP A 68 -9.04 -0.34 35.91
C ASP A 68 -8.08 0.40 36.86
N ASP A 69 -8.41 0.44 38.14
CA ASP A 69 -7.63 1.15 39.17
C ASP A 69 -6.22 0.60 39.32
N LYS A 70 -6.01 -0.70 39.05
CA LYS A 70 -4.70 -1.35 39.12
C LYS A 70 -3.74 -0.82 38.06
N ASN A 71 -4.26 -0.57 36.87
CA ASN A 71 -3.48 -0.04 35.74
C ASN A 71 -3.67 1.47 35.57
N LYS A 72 -4.39 2.14 36.50
CA LYS A 72 -4.67 3.58 36.44
C LYS A 72 -5.38 4.02 35.14
N ILE A 73 -6.34 3.23 34.69
CA ILE A 73 -7.13 3.47 33.49
C ILE A 73 -8.52 3.99 33.93
N ALA A 74 -8.91 5.14 33.38
CA ALA A 74 -10.25 5.69 33.59
C ALA A 74 -11.20 5.30 32.44
N ILE A 75 -12.50 5.36 32.70
CA ILE A 75 -13.51 5.21 31.65
C ILE A 75 -13.35 6.33 30.63
N GLY A 76 -13.29 5.95 29.35
CA GLY A 76 -13.10 6.87 28.25
C GLY A 76 -11.66 7.06 27.82
N ASP A 77 -10.68 6.54 28.57
CA ASP A 77 -9.28 6.57 28.19
C ASP A 77 -9.03 5.80 26.91
N TYR A 78 -8.06 6.28 26.13
CA TYR A 78 -7.60 5.65 24.90
C TYR A 78 -6.21 5.03 25.10
N ALA A 79 -6.04 3.82 24.62
CA ALA A 79 -4.73 3.17 24.52
C ALA A 79 -4.44 2.78 23.08
N LYS A 80 -3.34 3.25 22.55
CA LYS A 80 -2.86 2.88 21.21
C LYS A 80 -2.57 1.39 21.12
N THR A 81 -3.19 0.72 20.14
CA THR A 81 -2.97 -0.70 19.89
C THR A 81 -2.17 -0.93 18.63
N LYS A 82 -2.36 -0.05 17.62
CA LYS A 82 -1.67 -0.13 16.34
C LYS A 82 -1.66 1.24 15.67
N GLU A 83 -0.53 1.58 15.09
CA GLU A 83 -0.39 2.73 14.21
C GLU A 83 0.45 2.31 13.00
N GLN A 84 0.01 2.69 11.81
CA GLN A 84 0.72 2.47 10.55
C GLN A 84 0.77 3.78 9.76
N HIS A 85 1.96 4.05 9.21
CA HIS A 85 2.15 5.14 8.28
C HIS A 85 2.68 4.61 6.96
N PHE A 86 2.14 5.13 5.87
CA PHE A 86 2.62 4.89 4.52
C PHE A 86 2.96 6.23 3.87
N TYR A 87 4.14 6.31 3.30
CA TYR A 87 4.57 7.38 2.43
C TYR A 87 4.93 6.77 1.09
N ASP A 88 4.40 7.35 0.02
CA ASP A 88 4.66 6.91 -1.34
C ASP A 88 5.01 8.13 -2.18
N ALA A 89 6.07 8.04 -2.97
CA ALA A 89 6.52 9.08 -3.88
C ALA A 89 6.89 8.48 -5.22
N GLU A 90 6.15 8.81 -6.27
CA GLU A 90 6.43 8.39 -7.65
C GLU A 90 6.85 9.57 -8.51
N LEU A 91 7.96 9.44 -9.21
CA LEU A 91 8.36 10.32 -10.30
C LEU A 91 8.32 9.54 -11.61
N LYS A 92 7.50 10.00 -12.55
CA LYS A 92 7.22 9.31 -13.81
C LYS A 92 7.39 10.24 -15.02
N GLY A 93 8.14 9.80 -16.00
CA GLY A 93 8.27 10.45 -17.30
C GLY A 93 7.52 9.70 -18.39
N ILE A 94 6.76 10.39 -19.22
CA ILE A 94 6.06 9.86 -20.38
C ILE A 94 6.62 10.55 -21.63
N PHE A 95 7.16 9.76 -22.55
CA PHE A 95 7.86 10.25 -23.74
C PHE A 95 7.30 9.59 -25.01
N ASN A 96 6.78 10.39 -25.93
CA ASN A 96 6.34 9.92 -27.22
C ASN A 96 7.35 10.40 -28.27
N PHE A 97 8.35 9.60 -28.57
CA PHE A 97 9.41 9.94 -29.55
C PHE A 97 8.88 10.02 -30.97
N ALA A 98 7.82 9.24 -31.28
CA ALA A 98 7.11 9.30 -32.55
C ALA A 98 5.60 9.17 -32.30
N LYS A 99 4.78 9.28 -33.38
CA LYS A 99 3.31 9.16 -33.29
C LYS A 99 2.83 7.76 -32.90
N ASN A 100 3.66 6.76 -33.13
CA ASN A 100 3.34 5.35 -32.97
C ASN A 100 4.04 4.68 -31.78
N ASN A 101 4.71 5.43 -30.93
CA ASN A 101 5.35 4.84 -29.75
C ASN A 101 5.22 5.72 -28.51
N MET A 102 5.29 5.07 -27.36
CA MET A 102 5.27 5.71 -26.04
C MET A 102 6.24 4.98 -25.12
N THR A 103 7.09 5.73 -24.46
CA THR A 103 7.99 5.21 -23.42
C THR A 103 7.60 5.83 -22.09
N VAL A 104 7.47 4.99 -21.08
CA VAL A 104 7.25 5.40 -19.69
C VAL A 104 8.45 4.94 -18.89
N LEU A 105 9.06 5.87 -18.15
CA LEU A 105 10.12 5.62 -17.20
C LEU A 105 9.67 6.14 -15.85
N GLY A 106 9.97 5.43 -14.78
CA GLY A 106 9.61 5.93 -13.46
C GLY A 106 10.48 5.33 -12.36
N VAL A 107 10.52 6.07 -11.26
CA VAL A 107 11.06 5.65 -9.99
C VAL A 107 10.00 5.84 -8.92
N ASP A 108 9.99 4.98 -7.95
CA ASP A 108 9.01 4.94 -6.90
C ASP A 108 9.72 4.63 -5.57
N TYR A 109 9.35 5.35 -4.53
CA TYR A 109 9.84 5.13 -3.19
C TYR A 109 8.66 5.04 -2.23
N ARG A 110 8.59 3.94 -1.49
CA ARG A 110 7.59 3.71 -0.45
C ARG A 110 8.27 3.47 0.88
N SER A 111 7.77 4.12 1.92
CA SER A 111 8.13 3.84 3.30
C SER A 111 6.89 3.42 4.08
N GLU A 112 7.02 2.35 4.84
CA GLU A 112 5.99 1.81 5.72
C GLU A 112 6.54 1.76 7.14
N SER A 113 5.75 2.20 8.13
CA SER A 113 6.05 2.00 9.54
C SER A 113 4.89 1.38 10.28
N LEU A 114 5.21 0.57 11.29
CA LEU A 114 4.27 -0.11 12.15
C LEU A 114 4.71 0.03 13.61
N ASP A 115 3.85 0.68 14.40
CA ASP A 115 3.96 0.70 15.84
C ASP A 115 2.79 -0.12 16.45
N ARG A 116 3.15 -1.16 17.19
CA ARG A 116 2.21 -2.03 17.91
C ARG A 116 2.72 -2.26 19.32
N PRO A 117 2.34 -1.39 20.29
CA PRO A 117 2.88 -1.43 21.66
C PRO A 117 2.64 -2.76 22.35
N SER A 118 1.47 -3.39 22.18
CA SER A 118 1.13 -4.67 22.79
C SER A 118 2.07 -5.83 22.39
N ALA A 119 2.63 -5.78 21.20
CA ALA A 119 3.59 -6.75 20.68
C ALA A 119 5.05 -6.26 20.78
N ARG A 120 5.28 -5.05 21.30
CA ARG A 120 6.58 -4.39 21.34
C ARG A 120 7.23 -4.28 19.96
N VAL A 121 6.42 -4.05 18.93
CA VAL A 121 6.86 -3.85 17.56
C VAL A 121 6.84 -2.36 17.26
N ASP A 122 8.01 -1.82 16.95
CA ASP A 122 8.20 -0.49 16.39
C ASP A 122 9.23 -0.66 15.26
N LYS A 123 8.73 -0.72 14.04
CA LYS A 123 9.50 -1.06 12.85
C LYS A 123 9.13 -0.17 11.68
N SER A 124 10.12 0.10 10.87
CA SER A 124 9.94 0.73 9.56
C SER A 124 10.67 -0.07 8.49
N VAL A 125 10.22 0.04 7.25
CA VAL A 125 10.83 -0.59 6.09
C VAL A 125 10.58 0.29 4.88
N TYR A 126 11.49 0.24 3.91
CA TYR A 126 11.29 0.93 2.64
C TYR A 126 11.37 -0.03 1.45
N THR A 127 10.73 0.40 0.38
CA THR A 127 10.83 -0.20 -0.95
C THR A 127 11.20 0.90 -1.94
N ALA A 128 12.24 0.69 -2.71
CA ALA A 128 12.64 1.57 -3.80
C ALA A 128 12.51 0.80 -5.12
N SER A 129 11.93 1.43 -6.13
CA SER A 129 11.67 0.78 -7.40
C SER A 129 12.05 1.66 -8.57
N ALA A 130 12.42 1.02 -9.67
CA ALA A 130 12.59 1.67 -10.95
C ALA A 130 11.94 0.83 -12.05
N TYR A 131 11.29 1.49 -13.01
CA TYR A 131 10.62 0.78 -14.09
C TYR A 131 10.75 1.50 -15.41
N ALA A 132 10.68 0.72 -16.48
CA ALA A 132 10.63 1.18 -17.85
C ALA A 132 9.60 0.36 -18.62
N GLN A 133 8.80 1.02 -19.45
CA GLN A 133 7.85 0.39 -20.36
C GLN A 133 7.90 1.11 -21.70
N HIS A 134 7.90 0.33 -22.78
CA HIS A 134 7.80 0.86 -24.14
C HIS A 134 6.60 0.23 -24.83
N GLU A 135 5.79 1.07 -25.45
CA GLU A 135 4.68 0.69 -26.33
C GLU A 135 5.02 1.12 -27.76
N ILE A 136 4.77 0.24 -28.71
CA ILE A 136 4.93 0.52 -30.14
C ILE A 136 3.72 0.02 -30.92
N LYS A 137 3.21 0.84 -31.85
CA LYS A 137 2.16 0.49 -32.81
C LYS A 137 2.78 0.27 -34.18
N LEU A 138 2.60 -0.95 -34.70
CA LEU A 138 3.13 -1.35 -36.01
C LEU A 138 1.96 -1.61 -36.97
N TRP A 139 2.09 -1.13 -38.21
CA TRP A 139 1.16 -1.38 -39.31
C TRP A 139 -0.33 -1.12 -39.01
N ASN A 140 -0.63 -0.22 -38.08
CA ASN A 140 -1.99 0.10 -37.62
C ASN A 140 -2.81 -1.07 -37.04
N CYS A 141 -2.31 -2.28 -37.09
CA CYS A 141 -3.01 -3.49 -36.60
C CYS A 141 -2.31 -4.19 -35.46
N LEU A 142 -1.04 -3.90 -35.22
CA LEU A 142 -0.25 -4.56 -34.19
C LEU A 142 0.24 -3.56 -33.14
N THR A 143 -0.06 -3.81 -31.88
CA THR A 143 0.48 -3.05 -30.75
C THR A 143 1.32 -3.99 -29.89
N GLY A 144 2.57 -3.64 -29.65
CA GLY A 144 3.48 -4.34 -28.75
C GLY A 144 3.78 -3.51 -27.52
N ILE A 145 3.87 -4.14 -26.36
CA ILE A 145 4.30 -3.54 -25.10
C ILE A 145 5.39 -4.42 -24.51
N ALA A 146 6.50 -3.83 -24.13
CA ALA A 146 7.55 -4.47 -23.35
C ALA A 146 7.87 -3.59 -22.15
N GLY A 147 8.03 -4.19 -20.97
CA GLY A 147 8.35 -3.46 -19.75
C GLY A 147 9.12 -4.32 -18.77
N VAL A 148 9.83 -3.66 -17.90
CA VAL A 148 10.53 -4.26 -16.77
C VAL A 148 10.42 -3.33 -15.58
N ARG A 149 10.26 -3.90 -14.40
CA ARG A 149 10.34 -3.21 -13.12
C ARG A 149 11.35 -3.95 -12.23
N TYR A 150 12.16 -3.20 -11.52
CA TYR A 150 13.02 -3.68 -10.46
C TYR A 150 12.53 -3.07 -9.15
N ASP A 151 12.21 -3.93 -8.19
CA ASP A 151 11.83 -3.54 -6.84
C ASP A 151 12.93 -4.00 -5.88
N TYR A 152 13.38 -3.11 -5.01
CA TYR A 152 14.27 -3.41 -3.90
C TYR A 152 13.53 -3.13 -2.59
N HIS A 153 13.27 -4.19 -1.84
CA HIS A 153 12.69 -4.10 -0.51
C HIS A 153 13.77 -4.35 0.55
N GLU A 154 13.86 -3.50 1.55
CA GLU A 154 14.93 -3.50 2.56
C GLU A 154 15.16 -4.89 3.19
N LEU A 155 14.10 -5.63 3.49
CA LEU A 155 14.18 -6.95 4.14
C LEU A 155 14.12 -8.13 3.14
N ALA A 156 13.42 -7.99 2.03
CA ALA A 156 13.19 -9.09 1.08
C ALA A 156 14.13 -9.06 -0.14
N GLY A 157 14.96 -8.02 -0.25
CA GLY A 157 15.92 -7.86 -1.34
C GLY A 157 15.29 -7.45 -2.67
N GLY A 158 16.06 -7.61 -3.75
CA GLY A 158 15.69 -7.14 -5.09
C GLY A 158 14.98 -8.18 -5.94
N ARG A 159 14.02 -7.73 -6.76
CA ARG A 159 13.29 -8.56 -7.72
C ARG A 159 13.05 -7.84 -9.05
N PHE A 160 13.18 -8.57 -10.15
CA PHE A 160 12.80 -8.12 -11.47
C PHE A 160 11.45 -8.72 -11.87
N THR A 161 10.59 -7.87 -12.44
CA THR A 161 9.26 -8.27 -12.93
C THR A 161 9.10 -7.81 -14.38
N PRO A 162 9.34 -8.70 -15.36
CA PRO A 162 9.12 -8.40 -16.77
C PRO A 162 7.64 -8.47 -17.15
N LYS A 163 7.28 -7.70 -18.18
CA LYS A 163 5.97 -7.70 -18.81
C LYS A 163 6.14 -7.61 -20.33
N VAL A 164 5.43 -8.47 -21.06
CA VAL A 164 5.30 -8.39 -22.52
C VAL A 164 3.84 -8.57 -22.88
N ALA A 165 3.34 -7.72 -23.76
CA ALA A 165 1.98 -7.86 -24.30
C ALA A 165 1.98 -7.54 -25.79
N VAL A 166 1.12 -8.25 -26.52
CA VAL A 166 0.89 -8.04 -27.96
C VAL A 166 -0.61 -8.00 -28.19
N MET A 167 -1.06 -7.05 -28.99
CA MET A 167 -2.44 -6.94 -29.44
C MET A 167 -2.45 -6.85 -30.97
N TYR A 168 -3.21 -7.74 -31.60
CA TYR A 168 -3.45 -7.73 -33.01
C TYR A 168 -4.93 -7.41 -33.30
N SER A 169 -5.16 -6.40 -34.12
CA SER A 169 -6.49 -5.92 -34.47
C SER A 169 -6.78 -6.21 -35.94
N VAL A 170 -7.83 -6.98 -36.24
CA VAL A 170 -8.25 -7.33 -37.61
C VAL A 170 -9.76 -7.18 -37.75
N GLY A 171 -10.20 -6.26 -38.59
CA GLY A 171 -11.63 -5.96 -38.74
C GLY A 171 -12.27 -5.56 -37.39
N ALA A 172 -13.28 -6.27 -36.96
CA ALA A 172 -13.96 -6.06 -35.68
C ALA A 172 -13.33 -6.82 -34.51
N PHE A 173 -12.27 -7.61 -34.73
CA PHE A 173 -11.66 -8.46 -33.72
C PHE A 173 -10.36 -7.87 -33.17
N ASN A 174 -10.17 -8.02 -31.85
CA ASN A 174 -8.92 -7.73 -31.14
C ASN A 174 -8.45 -8.98 -30.41
N ILE A 175 -7.30 -9.49 -30.79
CA ILE A 175 -6.66 -10.64 -30.16
C ILE A 175 -5.51 -10.10 -29.30
N ARG A 176 -5.48 -10.46 -27.99
CA ARG A 176 -4.46 -10.01 -27.07
C ARG A 176 -3.79 -11.19 -26.38
N GLY A 177 -2.46 -11.19 -26.35
CA GLY A 177 -1.63 -12.05 -25.53
C GLY A 177 -0.81 -11.22 -24.53
N THR A 178 -0.71 -11.66 -23.28
CA THR A 178 0.08 -10.98 -22.26
C THR A 178 0.82 -12.01 -21.42
N TYR A 179 2.10 -11.76 -21.20
CA TYR A 179 2.93 -12.44 -20.20
C TYR A 179 3.45 -11.40 -19.21
N SER A 180 3.27 -11.64 -17.93
CA SER A 180 3.84 -10.79 -16.88
C SER A 180 4.09 -11.61 -15.64
N THR A 181 5.15 -11.27 -14.91
CA THR A 181 5.37 -11.76 -13.56
C THR A 181 4.97 -10.69 -12.56
N GLY A 182 4.56 -11.10 -11.37
CA GLY A 182 4.24 -10.19 -10.27
C GLY A 182 5.18 -10.44 -9.09
N TYR A 183 5.45 -9.39 -8.34
CA TYR A 183 6.14 -9.46 -7.06
C TYR A 183 5.38 -8.61 -6.04
N ARG A 184 5.23 -9.15 -4.84
CA ARG A 184 4.72 -8.43 -3.68
C ARG A 184 5.66 -8.70 -2.51
N ALA A 185 6.24 -7.64 -1.97
CA ALA A 185 6.96 -7.73 -0.71
C ALA A 185 5.96 -7.97 0.43
N PRO A 186 6.32 -8.72 1.47
CA PRO A 186 5.48 -8.86 2.65
C PRO A 186 5.41 -7.52 3.39
N GLY A 187 4.22 -7.12 3.81
CA GLY A 187 4.02 -5.93 4.63
C GLY A 187 4.46 -6.16 6.08
N LEU A 188 4.70 -5.08 6.83
CA LEU A 188 5.11 -5.15 8.25
C LEU A 188 4.09 -5.89 9.11
N ASP A 189 2.80 -5.76 8.82
CA ASP A 189 1.75 -6.53 9.52
C ASP A 189 1.89 -8.04 9.33
N GLU A 190 2.34 -8.48 8.16
CA GLU A 190 2.55 -9.89 7.85
C GLU A 190 3.84 -10.42 8.47
N LEU A 191 4.92 -9.61 8.42
CA LEU A 191 6.22 -9.97 8.98
C LEU A 191 6.19 -10.02 10.52
N TYR A 192 5.48 -9.10 11.16
CA TYR A 192 5.41 -8.98 12.62
C TYR A 192 4.04 -9.37 13.18
N TYR A 193 3.31 -10.24 12.45
CA TYR A 193 2.07 -10.77 12.95
C TYR A 193 2.33 -11.70 14.14
N TYR A 194 1.62 -11.45 15.25
CA TYR A 194 1.68 -12.32 16.43
C TYR A 194 0.27 -12.51 16.98
N MET A 195 -0.14 -13.75 17.11
CA MET A 195 -1.39 -14.12 17.77
C MET A 195 -1.18 -15.32 18.69
N ASN A 196 -1.53 -15.14 19.96
CA ASN A 196 -1.53 -16.21 20.94
C ASN A 196 -2.97 -16.48 21.36
N LYS A 197 -3.49 -17.68 21.03
CA LYS A 197 -4.83 -18.16 21.44
C LYS A 197 -4.74 -19.26 22.51
N GLY A 198 -3.78 -19.19 23.38
CA GLY A 198 -3.54 -20.14 24.48
C GLY A 198 -2.88 -21.44 24.02
N LYS A 199 -3.53 -22.22 23.17
CA LYS A 199 -2.97 -23.48 22.63
C LYS A 199 -2.27 -23.33 21.29
N THR A 200 -2.44 -22.20 20.61
CA THR A 200 -1.88 -21.95 19.27
C THR A 200 -1.21 -20.59 19.23
N ILE A 201 0.05 -20.57 18.86
CA ILE A 201 0.81 -19.35 18.55
C ILE A 201 0.95 -19.25 17.04
N THR A 202 0.49 -18.14 16.47
CA THR A 202 0.72 -17.80 15.06
C THR A 202 1.66 -16.61 15.01
N GLN A 203 2.76 -16.76 14.29
CA GLN A 203 3.79 -15.74 14.15
C GLN A 203 4.08 -15.52 12.68
N GLY A 204 4.30 -14.27 12.28
CA GLY A 204 4.78 -13.93 10.96
C GLY A 204 6.23 -14.40 10.74
N ASN A 205 6.60 -14.59 9.49
CA ASN A 205 7.94 -15.01 9.08
C ASN A 205 8.85 -13.80 8.88
#